data_7aff1dfcb8ad9041c2bf749f64cb1611
#
_entry.id   7aff1dfcb8ad9041c2bf749f64cb1611
#
_cell.length_a   1.000
_cell.length_b   1.000
_cell.length_c   1.000
_cell.angle_alpha   90.00
_cell.angle_beta   90.00
_cell.angle_gamma   90.00
#
_symmetry.space_group_name_H-M   'P 1'
#
loop_
_entity.id
_entity.type
_entity.pdbx_description
1 polymer ?
#
loop_
_entity_poly.entity_id
_entity_poly.type
_entity_poly.pdbx_seq_one_letter_code
_entity_poly.pdbx_strand_id
1 'polypeptide(L)'
;MKKWQELLERIGIMKTRWNERYKYPRSSRSLVMGQRYYEIDNNPFLSKLPSVTTVIAQTQSEEKKASLARWRQNVGEKEADSIMNDASKRGTAMHSYLEHYLISLKTGLKREDLTDIGVQAKKMAMEIIKYGFEDLNEIWGCEATMYYPGKYAGTTDVCGRYMGEDSIIDFKQTNKPKREEWIDDYFVQLAAYAI
;
A
#
# COMPACT_ATOMS: atom_id res chain seq x y z
N MET A 1 -2.93 -15.56 24.65
CA MET A 1 -3.90 -14.79 23.88
C MET A 1 -4.50 -13.63 24.66
N LYS A 2 -5.08 -13.82 25.88
CA LYS A 2 -5.66 -12.71 26.68
C LYS A 2 -4.72 -11.52 26.93
N LYS A 3 -3.46 -11.76 27.29
CA LYS A 3 -2.50 -10.66 27.56
C LYS A 3 -2.22 -9.72 26.38
N TRP A 4 -2.32 -10.19 25.15
CA TRP A 4 -2.14 -9.35 23.96
C TRP A 4 -3.42 -8.58 23.61
N GLN A 5 -4.58 -9.16 23.81
CA GLN A 5 -5.85 -8.44 23.70
C GLN A 5 -5.92 -7.31 24.72
N GLU A 6 -5.58 -7.59 25.98
CA GLU A 6 -5.51 -6.58 27.04
C GLU A 6 -4.48 -5.47 26.76
N LEU A 7 -3.35 -5.81 26.10
CA LEU A 7 -2.37 -4.80 25.68
C LEU A 7 -2.91 -3.93 24.53
N LEU A 8 -3.58 -4.54 23.54
CA LEU A 8 -4.23 -3.83 22.44
C LEU A 8 -5.38 -2.94 22.91
N GLU A 9 -6.13 -3.40 23.94
CA GLU A 9 -7.14 -2.60 24.64
C GLU A 9 -6.53 -1.37 25.35
N ARG A 10 -5.42 -1.58 26.05
CA ARG A 10 -4.74 -0.50 26.79
C ARG A 10 -4.10 0.56 25.92
N ILE A 11 -3.71 0.23 24.69
CA ILE A 11 -3.12 1.19 23.72
C ILE A 11 -4.17 1.76 22.75
N GLY A 12 -5.47 1.59 23.04
CA GLY A 12 -6.55 2.21 22.26
C GLY A 12 -6.88 1.56 20.91
N ILE A 13 -6.16 0.52 20.53
CA ILE A 13 -6.29 -0.14 19.21
C ILE A 13 -7.56 -1.00 19.11
N MET A 14 -8.28 -1.25 20.22
CA MET A 14 -9.49 -2.10 20.24
C MET A 14 -10.79 -1.43 19.78
N LYS A 15 -10.73 -0.28 19.13
CA LYS A 15 -11.93 0.29 18.49
C LYS A 15 -12.11 -0.18 17.03
N THR A 16 -11.07 -0.72 16.41
CA THR A 16 -11.11 -1.16 15.02
C THR A 16 -11.92 -2.43 14.85
N ARG A 17 -12.97 -2.39 14.04
CA ARG A 17 -13.83 -3.53 13.75
C ARG A 17 -13.72 -3.91 12.28
N TRP A 18 -13.67 -5.23 12.01
CA TRP A 18 -13.94 -5.72 10.66
C TRP A 18 -15.43 -5.69 10.37
N ASN A 19 -15.77 -5.05 9.25
CA ASN A 19 -17.14 -4.98 8.73
C ASN A 19 -17.08 -5.23 7.22
N GLU A 20 -17.42 -6.44 6.77
CA GLU A 20 -17.40 -6.83 5.35
C GLU A 20 -18.57 -6.15 4.58
N ARG A 21 -18.53 -4.82 4.54
CA ARG A 21 -19.57 -3.99 3.93
C ARG A 21 -19.65 -4.18 2.41
N TYR A 22 -18.52 -4.49 1.77
CA TYR A 22 -18.41 -4.62 0.32
C TYR A 22 -17.77 -5.95 -0.06
N LYS A 23 -18.16 -6.44 -1.25
CA LYS A 23 -17.47 -7.55 -1.91
C LYS A 23 -16.53 -7.00 -2.96
N TYR A 24 -15.24 -7.20 -2.76
CA TYR A 24 -14.23 -6.79 -3.73
C TYR A 24 -13.99 -7.90 -4.75
N PRO A 25 -13.76 -7.56 -6.02
CA PRO A 25 -13.46 -8.54 -7.05
C PRO A 25 -12.08 -9.17 -6.77
N ARG A 26 -11.91 -10.38 -7.28
CA ARG A 26 -10.59 -11.01 -7.30
C ARG A 26 -9.80 -10.46 -8.48
N SER A 27 -8.49 -10.35 -8.31
CA SER A 27 -7.62 -9.96 -9.40
C SER A 27 -6.35 -10.80 -9.45
N SER A 28 -5.85 -11.04 -10.65
CA SER A 28 -4.49 -11.50 -10.88
C SER A 28 -3.63 -10.36 -11.43
N ARG A 29 -2.31 -10.42 -11.18
CA ARG A 29 -1.36 -9.41 -11.60
C ARG A 29 -0.34 -10.03 -12.54
N SER A 30 -0.03 -9.33 -13.62
CA SER A 30 1.03 -9.70 -14.55
C SER A 30 1.98 -8.52 -14.78
N LEU A 31 3.22 -8.84 -15.15
CA LEU A 31 4.24 -7.86 -15.55
C LEU A 31 4.54 -8.06 -17.02
N VAL A 32 4.32 -7.02 -17.83
CA VAL A 32 4.65 -7.01 -19.26
C VAL A 32 5.55 -5.81 -19.50
N MET A 33 6.79 -6.04 -19.93
CA MET A 33 7.80 -4.99 -20.16
C MET A 33 7.97 -4.05 -18.96
N GLY A 34 7.96 -4.59 -17.73
CA GLY A 34 8.10 -3.82 -16.50
C GLY A 34 6.84 -3.08 -16.06
N GLN A 35 5.76 -3.14 -16.81
CA GLN A 35 4.49 -2.52 -16.50
C GLN A 35 3.53 -3.53 -15.87
N ARG A 36 2.83 -3.13 -14.81
CA ARG A 36 1.87 -3.97 -14.11
C ARG A 36 0.49 -3.87 -14.74
N TYR A 37 -0.09 -5.03 -14.99
CA TYR A 37 -1.47 -5.19 -15.49
C TYR A 37 -2.28 -6.06 -14.56
N TYR A 38 -3.58 -5.84 -14.55
CA TYR A 38 -4.56 -6.60 -13.79
C TYR A 38 -5.54 -7.30 -14.72
N GLU A 39 -5.98 -8.47 -14.27
CA GLU A 39 -7.14 -9.19 -14.80
C GLU A 39 -8.12 -9.36 -13.64
N ILE A 40 -9.38 -8.96 -13.85
CA ILE A 40 -10.41 -8.91 -12.83
C ILE A 40 -11.39 -10.08 -13.02
N ASP A 41 -11.59 -10.88 -11.94
CA ASP A 41 -12.51 -12.02 -11.88
C ASP A 41 -12.36 -13.03 -13.03
N ASN A 42 -11.17 -13.17 -13.62
CA ASN A 42 -10.90 -13.94 -14.83
C ASN A 42 -11.80 -13.53 -16.02
N ASN A 43 -12.26 -12.28 -16.05
CA ASN A 43 -13.11 -11.76 -17.10
C ASN A 43 -12.24 -11.23 -18.26
N PRO A 44 -12.30 -11.80 -19.48
CA PRO A 44 -11.47 -11.38 -20.59
C PRO A 44 -11.73 -9.93 -21.04
N PHE A 45 -12.92 -9.38 -20.77
CA PHE A 45 -13.23 -7.97 -21.05
C PHE A 45 -12.61 -7.01 -20.01
N LEU A 46 -12.18 -7.53 -18.86
CA LEU A 46 -11.48 -6.80 -17.79
C LEU A 46 -10.04 -7.30 -17.63
N SER A 47 -9.48 -7.86 -18.69
CA SER A 47 -8.07 -8.28 -18.75
C SER A 47 -7.17 -7.14 -19.21
N LYS A 48 -5.89 -7.20 -18.80
CA LYS A 48 -4.86 -6.24 -19.19
C LYS A 48 -5.18 -4.77 -18.83
N LEU A 49 -5.88 -4.56 -17.72
CA LEU A 49 -6.04 -3.21 -17.20
C LEU A 49 -4.69 -2.74 -16.61
N PRO A 50 -4.12 -1.61 -17.07
CA PRO A 50 -2.88 -1.10 -16.49
C PRO A 50 -3.09 -0.76 -15.02
N SER A 51 -2.06 -0.94 -14.18
CA SER A 51 -2.17 -0.47 -12.80
C SER A 51 -2.24 1.06 -12.75
N VAL A 52 -2.95 1.61 -11.76
CA VAL A 52 -2.96 3.06 -11.48
C VAL A 52 -1.53 3.60 -11.40
N THR A 53 -0.63 2.90 -10.69
CA THR A 53 0.78 3.31 -10.58
C THR A 53 1.53 3.26 -11.92
N THR A 54 1.19 2.32 -12.82
CA THR A 54 1.73 2.30 -14.19
C THR A 54 1.28 3.52 -14.98
N VAL A 55 -0.01 3.86 -14.90
CA VAL A 55 -0.55 5.06 -15.59
C VAL A 55 0.13 6.32 -15.05
N ILE A 56 0.21 6.49 -13.73
CA ILE A 56 0.88 7.64 -13.10
C ILE A 56 2.34 7.74 -13.55
N ALA A 57 3.09 6.63 -13.57
CA ALA A 57 4.49 6.64 -13.99
C ALA A 57 4.67 7.06 -15.46
N GLN A 58 3.74 6.68 -16.34
CA GLN A 58 3.75 7.08 -17.75
C GLN A 58 3.38 8.54 -17.97
N THR A 59 2.52 9.09 -17.12
CA THR A 59 2.02 10.47 -17.24
C THR A 59 2.82 11.48 -16.40
N GLN A 60 3.92 11.05 -15.77
CA GLN A 60 4.80 11.95 -15.02
C GLN A 60 5.34 13.09 -15.91
N SER A 61 5.47 14.28 -15.32
CA SER A 61 6.05 15.42 -15.99
C SER A 61 7.50 15.17 -16.38
N GLU A 62 7.94 15.82 -17.45
CA GLU A 62 9.34 15.75 -17.91
C GLU A 62 10.32 16.27 -16.83
N GLU A 63 9.88 17.20 -16.00
CA GLU A 63 10.66 17.73 -14.88
C GLU A 63 10.91 16.65 -13.81
N LYS A 64 9.90 15.86 -13.41
CA LYS A 64 10.05 14.74 -12.49
C LYS A 64 10.99 13.69 -13.07
N LYS A 65 10.84 13.33 -14.35
CA LYS A 65 11.71 12.38 -15.05
C LYS A 65 13.16 12.88 -15.10
N ALA A 66 13.38 14.15 -15.44
CA ALA A 66 14.70 14.76 -15.48
C ALA A 66 15.34 14.83 -14.09
N SER A 67 14.57 15.09 -13.04
CA SER A 67 15.05 15.09 -11.66
C SER A 67 15.53 13.70 -11.23
N LEU A 68 14.79 12.64 -11.55
CA LEU A 68 15.19 11.26 -11.29
C LEU A 68 16.46 10.89 -12.07
N ALA A 69 16.54 11.28 -13.35
CA ALA A 69 17.72 11.04 -14.17
C ALA A 69 18.98 11.72 -13.59
N ARG A 70 18.88 12.99 -13.20
CA ARG A 70 19.98 13.71 -12.52
C ARG A 70 20.41 13.03 -11.22
N TRP A 71 19.46 12.58 -10.40
CA TRP A 71 19.77 11.85 -9.18
C TRP A 71 20.53 10.55 -9.50
N ARG A 72 20.09 9.76 -10.48
CA ARG A 72 20.77 8.53 -10.91
C ARG A 72 22.20 8.79 -11.40
N GLN A 73 22.41 9.85 -12.18
CA GLN A 73 23.75 10.28 -12.62
C GLN A 73 24.66 10.65 -11.45
N ASN A 74 24.14 11.38 -10.45
CA ASN A 74 24.91 11.83 -9.30
C ASN A 74 25.31 10.68 -8.36
N VAL A 75 24.44 9.71 -8.18
CA VAL A 75 24.67 8.55 -7.30
C VAL A 75 25.43 7.44 -8.01
N GLY A 76 25.28 7.34 -9.32
CA GLY A 76 25.76 6.23 -10.17
C GLY A 76 24.67 5.16 -10.35
N GLU A 77 24.58 4.63 -11.58
CA GLU A 77 23.50 3.73 -11.97
C GLU A 77 23.38 2.48 -11.07
N LYS A 78 24.50 1.80 -10.79
CA LYS A 78 24.48 0.59 -9.94
C LYS A 78 24.02 0.87 -8.52
N GLU A 79 24.49 1.96 -7.94
CA GLU A 79 24.08 2.35 -6.59
C GLU A 79 22.63 2.80 -6.56
N ALA A 80 22.18 3.55 -7.56
CA ALA A 80 20.78 3.95 -7.69
C ALA A 80 19.85 2.72 -7.80
N ASP A 81 20.23 1.72 -8.60
CA ASP A 81 19.47 0.47 -8.71
C ASP A 81 19.43 -0.30 -7.38
N SER A 82 20.54 -0.36 -6.65
CA SER A 82 20.61 -0.97 -5.32
C SER A 82 19.67 -0.28 -4.34
N ILE A 83 19.74 1.05 -4.26
CA ILE A 83 18.88 1.86 -3.38
C ILE A 83 17.39 1.67 -3.71
N MET A 84 17.04 1.69 -5.00
CA MET A 84 15.65 1.50 -5.43
C MET A 84 15.15 0.09 -5.13
N ASN A 85 15.98 -0.93 -5.33
CA ASN A 85 15.63 -2.32 -5.05
C ASN A 85 15.42 -2.56 -3.54
N ASP A 86 16.30 -2.04 -2.71
CA ASP A 86 16.17 -2.16 -1.24
C ASP A 86 14.95 -1.39 -0.72
N ALA A 87 14.68 -0.21 -1.27
CA ALA A 87 13.45 0.53 -0.97
C ALA A 87 12.20 -0.26 -1.37
N SER A 88 12.20 -0.89 -2.54
CA SER A 88 11.10 -1.73 -3.02
C SER A 88 10.87 -2.94 -2.11
N LYS A 89 11.94 -3.68 -1.77
CA LYS A 89 11.86 -4.85 -0.87
C LYS A 89 11.33 -4.45 0.50
N ARG A 90 11.87 -3.38 1.06
CA ARG A 90 11.45 -2.87 2.37
C ARG A 90 9.99 -2.41 2.36
N GLY A 91 9.56 -1.71 1.30
CA GLY A 91 8.16 -1.34 1.11
C GLY A 91 7.24 -2.56 1.08
N THR A 92 7.57 -3.55 0.26
CA THR A 92 6.80 -4.81 0.18
C THR A 92 6.71 -5.52 1.52
N ALA A 93 7.82 -5.61 2.26
CA ALA A 93 7.83 -6.24 3.58
C ALA A 93 6.97 -5.44 4.59
N MET A 94 7.04 -4.10 4.57
CA MET A 94 6.21 -3.24 5.43
C MET A 94 4.71 -3.44 5.17
N HIS A 95 4.28 -3.41 3.90
CA HIS A 95 2.88 -3.68 3.52
C HIS A 95 2.44 -5.07 3.98
N SER A 96 3.28 -6.09 3.79
CA SER A 96 2.99 -7.45 4.26
C SER A 96 2.81 -7.51 5.79
N TYR A 97 3.59 -6.77 6.58
CA TYR A 97 3.39 -6.69 8.02
C TYR A 97 2.07 -6.03 8.39
N LEU A 98 1.74 -4.91 7.74
CA LEU A 98 0.49 -4.18 7.98
C LEU A 98 -0.72 -5.03 7.59
N GLU A 99 -0.70 -5.66 6.42
CA GLU A 99 -1.72 -6.60 5.98
C GLU A 99 -1.94 -7.73 6.99
N HIS A 100 -0.85 -8.43 7.39
CA HIS A 100 -0.95 -9.51 8.36
C HIS A 100 -1.44 -9.03 9.73
N TYR A 101 -1.04 -7.83 10.15
CA TYR A 101 -1.55 -7.24 11.38
C TYR A 101 -3.07 -7.02 11.29
N LEU A 102 -3.54 -6.35 10.24
CA LEU A 102 -4.96 -6.08 10.02
C LEU A 102 -5.78 -7.36 9.92
N ILE A 103 -5.29 -8.37 9.17
CA ILE A 103 -5.92 -9.70 9.09
C ILE A 103 -5.89 -10.39 10.45
N SER A 104 -4.84 -10.24 11.25
CA SER A 104 -4.75 -10.84 12.58
C SER A 104 -5.80 -10.33 13.56
N LEU A 105 -6.29 -9.10 13.39
CA LEU A 105 -7.43 -8.58 14.15
C LEU A 105 -8.71 -9.40 13.91
N LYS A 106 -8.82 -10.01 12.71
CA LYS A 106 -9.94 -10.89 12.34
C LYS A 106 -9.68 -12.35 12.69
N THR A 107 -8.46 -12.85 12.44
CA THR A 107 -8.12 -14.29 12.48
C THR A 107 -7.28 -14.72 13.68
N GLY A 108 -6.62 -13.77 14.37
CA GLY A 108 -5.66 -14.04 15.45
C GLY A 108 -4.32 -14.63 14.99
N LEU A 109 -4.11 -14.86 13.69
CA LEU A 109 -2.87 -15.42 13.15
C LEU A 109 -1.81 -14.33 12.96
N LYS A 110 -0.54 -14.66 13.24
CA LYS A 110 0.61 -13.77 13.08
C LYS A 110 1.70 -14.42 12.23
N ARG A 111 2.40 -13.62 11.47
CA ARG A 111 3.58 -14.02 10.70
C ARG A 111 4.73 -13.05 10.96
N GLU A 112 5.96 -13.56 11.00
CA GLU A 112 7.17 -12.75 11.16
C GLU A 112 8.17 -13.03 10.04
N ASP A 113 8.82 -11.97 9.57
CA ASP A 113 9.98 -12.01 8.69
C ASP A 113 11.21 -11.57 9.50
N LEU A 114 12.18 -12.45 9.64
CA LEU A 114 13.38 -12.25 10.45
C LEU A 114 14.60 -11.77 9.64
N THR A 115 14.46 -11.49 8.35
CA THR A 115 15.53 -10.86 7.56
C THR A 115 15.79 -9.42 8.04
N ASP A 116 16.98 -8.88 7.76
CA ASP A 116 17.32 -7.50 8.12
C ASP A 116 16.35 -6.48 7.51
N ILE A 117 15.93 -6.71 6.27
CA ILE A 117 14.91 -5.91 5.59
C ILE A 117 13.56 -6.06 6.30
N GLY A 118 13.20 -7.28 6.68
CA GLY A 118 11.98 -7.58 7.42
C GLY A 118 11.95 -6.89 8.78
N VAL A 119 13.07 -6.88 9.51
CA VAL A 119 13.19 -6.18 10.80
C VAL A 119 13.00 -4.68 10.65
N GLN A 120 13.61 -4.06 9.64
CA GLN A 120 13.41 -2.63 9.34
C GLN A 120 11.96 -2.33 8.95
N ALA A 121 11.39 -3.14 8.08
CA ALA A 121 10.01 -3.02 7.64
C ALA A 121 9.02 -3.17 8.80
N LYS A 122 9.25 -4.12 9.70
CA LYS A 122 8.45 -4.31 10.93
C LYS A 122 8.49 -3.06 11.80
N LYS A 123 9.68 -2.44 11.98
CA LYS A 123 9.80 -1.20 12.75
C LYS A 123 8.95 -0.08 12.15
N MET A 124 9.01 0.12 10.82
CA MET A 124 8.18 1.10 10.13
C MET A 124 6.68 0.79 10.26
N ALA A 125 6.28 -0.48 10.09
CA ALA A 125 4.90 -0.90 10.26
C ALA A 125 4.39 -0.64 11.70
N MET A 126 5.22 -0.88 12.72
CA MET A 126 4.85 -0.61 14.11
C MET A 126 4.61 0.87 14.40
N GLU A 127 5.33 1.78 13.73
CA GLU A 127 5.06 3.23 13.83
C GLU A 127 3.68 3.56 13.22
N ILE A 128 3.35 3.00 12.06
CA ILE A 128 2.03 3.18 11.43
C ILE A 128 0.93 2.59 12.33
N ILE A 129 1.13 1.40 12.88
CA ILE A 129 0.16 0.76 13.78
C ILE A 129 -0.06 1.63 15.02
N LYS A 130 1.02 2.12 15.61
CA LYS A 130 0.95 2.89 16.85
C LYS A 130 0.28 4.25 16.69
N TYR A 131 0.57 4.95 15.61
CA TYR A 131 0.13 6.33 15.43
C TYR A 131 -0.94 6.51 14.36
N GLY A 132 -0.94 5.64 13.34
CA GLY A 132 -1.88 5.73 12.22
C GLY A 132 -3.18 4.97 12.46
N PHE A 133 -3.15 3.87 13.23
CA PHE A 133 -4.36 3.06 13.43
C PHE A 133 -5.17 3.44 14.67
N GLU A 134 -4.73 4.44 15.43
CA GLU A 134 -5.48 4.93 16.59
C GLU A 134 -6.91 5.36 16.19
N ASP A 135 -7.05 6.00 15.04
CA ASP A 135 -8.29 6.51 14.50
C ASP A 135 -8.93 5.63 13.42
N LEU A 136 -8.40 4.43 13.18
CA LEU A 136 -9.00 3.45 12.28
C LEU A 136 -10.17 2.76 12.98
N ASN A 137 -11.40 3.15 12.63
CA ASN A 137 -12.62 2.71 13.29
C ASN A 137 -13.15 1.38 12.72
N GLU A 138 -13.20 1.26 11.38
CA GLU A 138 -13.66 0.06 10.68
C GLU A 138 -12.75 -0.30 9.54
N ILE A 139 -12.61 -1.61 9.28
CA ILE A 139 -11.95 -2.16 8.10
C ILE A 139 -13.03 -2.85 7.27
N TRP A 140 -13.23 -2.39 6.03
CA TRP A 140 -14.16 -3.00 5.08
C TRP A 140 -13.46 -3.91 4.09
N GLY A 141 -12.17 -3.67 3.84
CA GLY A 141 -11.30 -4.48 3.01
C GLY A 141 -9.84 -4.15 3.25
N CYS A 142 -9.00 -5.17 3.11
CA CYS A 142 -7.55 -5.07 3.14
C CYS A 142 -7.02 -5.67 1.84
N GLU A 143 -6.02 -5.03 1.18
CA GLU A 143 -5.56 -5.38 -0.17
C GLU A 143 -6.73 -5.48 -1.17
N ALA A 144 -7.65 -4.51 -1.07
CA ALA A 144 -8.88 -4.53 -1.84
C ALA A 144 -8.64 -4.11 -3.29
N THR A 145 -9.07 -4.95 -4.24
CA THR A 145 -8.98 -4.64 -5.67
C THR A 145 -10.02 -3.58 -6.04
N MET A 146 -9.55 -2.50 -6.64
CA MET A 146 -10.32 -1.41 -7.22
C MET A 146 -10.07 -1.35 -8.72
N TYR A 147 -11.09 -1.04 -9.52
CA TYR A 147 -10.91 -0.91 -10.96
C TYR A 147 -11.93 0.02 -11.59
N TYR A 148 -11.50 0.70 -12.62
CA TYR A 148 -12.37 1.43 -13.53
C TYR A 148 -12.44 0.67 -14.86
N PRO A 149 -13.60 0.17 -15.29
CA PRO A 149 -13.72 -0.68 -16.47
C PRO A 149 -13.07 -0.06 -17.72
N GLY A 150 -12.19 -0.81 -18.39
CA GLY A 150 -11.51 -0.38 -19.60
C GLY A 150 -10.45 0.70 -19.43
N LYS A 151 -10.14 1.13 -18.21
CA LYS A 151 -9.17 2.20 -17.95
C LYS A 151 -7.99 1.73 -17.12
N TYR A 152 -8.22 1.34 -15.87
CA TYR A 152 -7.16 0.95 -14.94
C TYR A 152 -7.68 0.06 -13.82
N ALA A 153 -6.75 -0.53 -13.10
CA ALA A 153 -7.03 -1.21 -11.85
C ALA A 153 -5.91 -0.98 -10.83
N GLY A 154 -6.18 -1.35 -9.60
CA GLY A 154 -5.18 -1.30 -8.54
C GLY A 154 -5.64 -2.03 -7.29
N THR A 155 -4.78 -2.00 -6.28
CA THR A 155 -5.09 -2.55 -4.97
C THR A 155 -4.82 -1.45 -3.95
N THR A 156 -5.81 -1.15 -3.13
CA THR A 156 -5.64 -0.26 -1.98
C THR A 156 -5.32 -1.08 -0.75
N ASP A 157 -4.47 -0.55 0.13
CA ASP A 157 -4.06 -1.28 1.34
C ASP A 157 -5.24 -1.48 2.30
N VAL A 158 -6.06 -0.44 2.52
CA VAL A 158 -7.26 -0.51 3.36
C VAL A 158 -8.39 0.32 2.78
N CYS A 159 -9.59 -0.25 2.81
CA CYS A 159 -10.84 0.49 2.73
C CYS A 159 -11.52 0.40 4.09
N GLY A 160 -12.03 1.51 4.60
CA GLY A 160 -12.65 1.51 5.91
C GLY A 160 -13.17 2.85 6.35
N ARG A 161 -13.29 3.01 7.66
CA ARG A 161 -13.63 4.29 8.29
C ARG A 161 -12.46 4.75 9.13
N TYR A 162 -11.97 5.94 8.85
CA TYR A 162 -10.86 6.59 9.54
C TYR A 162 -11.31 7.96 10.06
N MET A 163 -11.10 8.24 11.34
CA MET A 163 -11.57 9.48 12.00
C MET A 163 -13.08 9.74 11.80
N GLY A 164 -13.86 8.67 11.68
CA GLY A 164 -15.31 8.75 11.46
C GLY A 164 -15.75 8.89 10.00
N GLU A 165 -14.81 9.08 9.06
CA GLU A 165 -15.08 9.28 7.63
C GLU A 165 -14.77 8.03 6.80
N ASP A 166 -15.56 7.80 5.76
CA ASP A 166 -15.34 6.73 4.79
C ASP A 166 -14.04 7.00 4.01
N SER A 167 -13.08 6.09 4.08
CA SER A 167 -11.71 6.35 3.66
C SER A 167 -11.08 5.22 2.86
N ILE A 168 -10.25 5.61 1.88
CA ILE A 168 -9.28 4.75 1.21
C ILE A 168 -7.90 5.10 1.74
N ILE A 169 -7.16 4.10 2.20
CA ILE A 169 -5.88 4.28 2.86
C ILE A 169 -4.82 3.51 2.09
N ASP A 170 -3.67 4.15 1.84
CA ASP A 170 -2.53 3.55 1.17
C ASP A 170 -1.25 3.90 1.95
N PHE A 171 -0.47 2.89 2.31
CA PHE A 171 0.72 3.05 3.11
C PHE A 171 1.92 3.37 2.25
N LYS A 172 2.72 4.34 2.68
CA LYS A 172 3.95 4.73 1.98
C LYS A 172 5.12 4.76 2.95
N GLN A 173 6.18 4.05 2.61
CA GLN A 173 7.42 4.13 3.35
C GLN A 173 8.33 5.24 2.81
N THR A 174 9.06 5.88 3.69
CA THR A 174 10.08 6.86 3.32
C THR A 174 11.20 6.89 4.35
N ASN A 175 12.42 7.16 3.89
CA ASN A 175 13.58 7.34 4.78
C ASN A 175 13.70 8.78 5.31
N LYS A 176 13.02 9.74 4.68
CA LYS A 176 13.05 11.17 5.04
C LYS A 176 11.65 11.74 4.88
N PRO A 177 11.26 12.73 5.70
CA PRO A 177 10.02 13.45 5.49
C PRO A 177 9.92 13.96 4.05
N LYS A 178 8.78 13.75 3.40
CA LYS A 178 8.51 14.25 2.07
C LYS A 178 7.88 15.63 2.15
N ARG A 179 8.17 16.46 1.15
CA ARG A 179 7.47 17.73 0.95
C ARG A 179 6.14 17.45 0.26
N GLU A 180 5.15 18.29 0.51
CA GLU A 180 3.81 18.14 -0.07
C GLU A 180 3.85 18.08 -1.60
N GLU A 181 4.63 18.94 -2.24
CA GLU A 181 4.84 18.99 -3.69
C GLU A 181 5.39 17.67 -4.31
N TRP A 182 5.87 16.74 -3.49
CA TRP A 182 6.44 15.45 -3.96
C TRP A 182 5.45 14.30 -3.85
N ILE A 183 4.28 14.52 -3.28
CA ILE A 183 3.29 13.47 -2.99
C ILE A 183 1.99 13.61 -3.79
N ASP A 184 1.92 14.53 -4.76
CA ASP A 184 0.76 14.67 -5.65
C ASP A 184 0.33 13.35 -6.27
N ASP A 185 1.31 12.51 -6.69
CA ASP A 185 1.05 11.20 -7.28
C ASP A 185 0.31 10.27 -6.30
N TYR A 186 0.47 10.45 -4.99
CA TYR A 186 -0.27 9.67 -3.98
C TYR A 186 -1.74 10.09 -3.93
N PHE A 187 -2.02 11.38 -4.00
CA PHE A 187 -3.40 11.88 -4.06
C PHE A 187 -4.09 11.46 -5.34
N VAL A 188 -3.38 11.50 -6.48
CA VAL A 188 -3.91 11.00 -7.76
C VAL A 188 -4.20 9.49 -7.68
N GLN A 189 -3.33 8.72 -7.05
CA GLN A 189 -3.55 7.29 -6.83
C GLN A 189 -4.80 7.02 -5.99
N LEU A 190 -4.96 7.72 -4.86
CA LEU A 190 -6.13 7.58 -3.99
C LEU A 190 -7.41 8.04 -4.67
N ALA A 191 -7.38 9.15 -5.41
CA ALA A 191 -8.52 9.62 -6.20
C ALA A 191 -8.95 8.60 -7.25
N ALA A 192 -7.99 7.96 -7.94
CA ALA A 192 -8.28 6.91 -8.91
C ALA A 192 -8.93 5.67 -8.28
N TYR A 193 -8.70 5.41 -7.00
CA TYR A 193 -9.34 4.31 -6.28
C TYR A 193 -10.72 4.68 -5.73
N ALA A 194 -11.00 5.98 -5.55
CA ALA A 194 -12.28 6.47 -5.00
C ALA A 194 -13.38 6.64 -6.05
N ILE A 195 -13.03 6.64 -7.36
CA ILE A 195 -13.98 6.75 -8.48
C ILE A 195 -14.58 5.37 -8.78
#